data_ded01791f937ce3f8005370fab400bc6
#
_entry.id   ded01791f937ce3f8005370fab400bc6
#
_cell.length_a   1.000
_cell.length_b   1.000
_cell.length_c   1.000
_cell.angle_alpha   90.00
_cell.angle_beta   90.00
_cell.angle_gamma   90.00
#
_symmetry.space_group_name_H-M   'P 1'
#
loop_
_entity.id
_entity.type
_entity.pdbx_description
1 polymer ?
#
loop_
_entity_poly.entity_id
_entity_poly.type
_entity_poly.pdbx_seq_one_letter_code
_entity_poly.pdbx_strand_id
1 'polypeptide(L)'
;LKNAFSEKAENSFKKKYGKERRYTAYVEILKPIQINPKIMAYGEAKSWRSLELRTASPGRLVFLSKNFREGGLVKAGETLFKIDPREADDFLKVAEVNLLEARAEYNEAQSAISLIKSDLSYSEEQVKLRQIALERQKSLNESGIVTTAALENSELLLSNAYQAVFNKKNLLSQGSARITRSKISVTRAEISLEQARRQLLDSEYRAPFTGIISQVAVVPGRLLNKNEQLGVLIDTEALEVGFQVSNLEFARMVDENGVIIPLLIKVTKDAQENTLTLSGKVQRVGAEVVPGTAGRQVFASLEGNRGGMIRAGDFLMVEIEEGPLKNVAVIPSTALDTNSNLLLIGENDRLQEVKVEVLRRQANKVIVSAVPFGREYVIDRPPYLDDGLRVKPIRSGDLEETSSQSIN
;
A
#
# COMPACT_ATOMS: atom_id res chain seq x y z
N LEU A 1 -31.21 102.56 -16.72
CA LEU A 1 -31.71 101.22 -16.27
C LEU A 1 -31.19 100.01 -17.00
N LYS A 2 -30.39 100.17 -18.13
CA LYS A 2 -29.84 99.06 -18.91
C LYS A 2 -28.43 98.64 -18.50
N ASN A 3 -27.67 99.43 -17.74
CA ASN A 3 -26.28 99.09 -17.35
C ASN A 3 -26.12 98.48 -15.95
N ALA A 4 -27.19 98.41 -15.17
CA ALA A 4 -27.10 97.74 -13.81
C ALA A 4 -27.42 96.22 -13.80
N PHE A 5 -27.87 95.68 -14.94
CA PHE A 5 -28.23 94.28 -15.06
C PHE A 5 -27.10 93.40 -15.71
N SER A 6 -26.10 94.04 -16.39
CA SER A 6 -25.00 93.28 -17.01
C SER A 6 -23.88 92.89 -15.98
N GLU A 7 -23.64 93.70 -14.94
CA GLU A 7 -22.59 93.44 -13.96
C GLU A 7 -22.97 92.39 -12.89
N LYS A 8 -24.29 92.07 -12.79
CA LYS A 8 -24.76 91.09 -11.83
C LYS A 8 -24.81 89.67 -12.40
N ALA A 9 -24.70 89.51 -13.69
CA ALA A 9 -24.72 88.24 -14.38
C ALA A 9 -23.32 87.64 -14.58
N GLU A 10 -22.24 88.40 -14.53
CA GLU A 10 -20.87 87.92 -14.70
C GLU A 10 -20.23 87.40 -13.37
N ASN A 11 -20.84 87.71 -12.22
CA ASN A 11 -20.27 87.34 -10.94
C ASN A 11 -20.91 86.09 -10.32
N SER A 12 -21.82 85.38 -11.00
CA SER A 12 -22.52 84.19 -10.44
C SER A 12 -22.02 82.84 -10.93
N PHE A 13 -20.97 82.78 -11.76
CA PHE A 13 -20.36 81.53 -12.25
C PHE A 13 -18.93 81.33 -11.81
N LYS A 14 -18.49 81.82 -10.64
CA LYS A 14 -17.38 81.24 -9.96
C LYS A 14 -17.87 79.99 -9.23
N LYS A 15 -17.94 78.83 -9.95
CA LYS A 15 -18.08 77.51 -9.38
C LYS A 15 -17.05 77.39 -8.24
N LYS A 16 -17.50 77.44 -6.98
CA LYS A 16 -16.68 77.02 -5.86
C LYS A 16 -16.31 75.60 -6.13
N TYR A 17 -15.11 75.33 -6.61
CA TYR A 17 -14.50 74.02 -6.57
C TYR A 17 -14.44 73.65 -5.10
N GLY A 18 -15.43 72.86 -4.63
CA GLY A 18 -15.39 72.26 -3.29
C GLY A 18 -14.04 71.51 -3.17
N LYS A 19 -13.35 71.68 -2.08
CA LYS A 19 -12.15 70.88 -1.79
C LYS A 19 -12.52 69.43 -2.06
N GLU A 20 -11.85 68.80 -3.04
CA GLU A 20 -12.01 67.38 -3.36
C GLU A 20 -11.83 66.58 -2.08
N ARG A 21 -12.83 65.76 -1.68
CA ARG A 21 -12.75 64.94 -0.47
C ARG A 21 -11.60 63.95 -0.66
N ARG A 22 -10.65 63.98 0.25
CA ARG A 22 -9.57 63.01 0.34
C ARG A 22 -9.93 61.96 1.34
N TYR A 23 -9.93 60.68 0.91
CA TYR A 23 -10.16 59.54 1.76
C TYR A 23 -8.82 59.01 2.27
N THR A 24 -8.77 58.49 3.47
CA THR A 24 -7.57 57.85 3.99
C THR A 24 -7.52 56.41 3.48
N ALA A 25 -6.39 55.97 2.99
CA ALA A 25 -6.16 54.58 2.58
C ALA A 25 -4.85 54.04 3.12
N TYR A 26 -4.91 52.88 3.70
CA TYR A 26 -3.70 52.14 4.13
C TYR A 26 -3.06 51.51 2.90
N VAL A 27 -1.76 51.73 2.74
CA VAL A 27 -1.04 51.27 1.54
C VAL A 27 0.21 50.49 1.90
N GLU A 28 0.55 49.58 0.99
CA GLU A 28 1.78 48.79 1.03
C GLU A 28 2.36 48.64 -0.35
N ILE A 29 3.66 48.38 -0.45
CA ILE A 29 4.36 48.23 -1.74
C ILE A 29 4.27 46.80 -2.21
N LEU A 30 3.86 46.61 -3.48
CA LEU A 30 3.87 45.31 -4.15
C LEU A 30 5.32 44.86 -4.35
N LYS A 31 5.72 43.78 -3.64
CA LYS A 31 7.06 43.20 -3.73
C LYS A 31 6.99 41.86 -4.46
N PRO A 32 7.90 41.61 -5.42
CA PRO A 32 8.01 40.27 -6.00
C PRO A 32 8.57 39.30 -4.97
N ILE A 33 7.86 38.21 -4.75
CA ILE A 33 8.33 37.16 -3.85
C ILE A 33 8.24 35.80 -4.54
N GLN A 34 8.97 34.83 -3.99
CA GLN A 34 8.77 33.43 -4.29
C GLN A 34 8.11 32.78 -3.08
N ILE A 35 7.05 32.03 -3.29
CA ILE A 35 6.29 31.36 -2.24
C ILE A 35 5.84 29.98 -2.70
N ASN A 36 5.83 29.03 -1.79
CA ASN A 36 5.19 27.73 -1.96
C ASN A 36 3.76 27.81 -1.41
N PRO A 37 2.74 27.83 -2.28
CA PRO A 37 1.36 27.81 -1.80
C PRO A 37 1.05 26.52 -1.05
N LYS A 38 0.04 26.59 -0.19
CA LYS A 38 -0.38 25.46 0.64
C LYS A 38 -1.82 25.08 0.33
N ILE A 39 -2.07 23.80 0.15
CA ILE A 39 -3.41 23.24 0.10
C ILE A 39 -3.73 22.71 1.50
N MET A 40 -4.88 23.10 2.03
CA MET A 40 -5.37 22.65 3.33
C MET A 40 -6.47 21.62 3.13
N ALA A 41 -6.29 20.43 3.68
CA ALA A 41 -7.27 19.35 3.64
C ALA A 41 -7.42 18.72 5.01
N TYR A 42 -8.51 17.98 5.20
CA TYR A 42 -8.74 17.17 6.40
C TYR A 42 -8.82 15.72 5.99
N GLY A 43 -8.22 14.85 6.80
CA GLY A 43 -8.15 13.44 6.51
C GLY A 43 -8.16 12.57 7.75
N GLU A 44 -8.29 11.28 7.53
CA GLU A 44 -8.27 10.26 8.58
C GLU A 44 -7.01 9.43 8.46
N ALA A 45 -6.31 9.22 9.58
CA ALA A 45 -5.20 8.28 9.65
C ALA A 45 -5.72 6.85 9.51
N LYS A 46 -5.12 6.07 8.62
CA LYS A 46 -5.43 4.64 8.43
C LYS A 46 -4.14 3.83 8.40
N SER A 47 -4.19 2.62 8.94
CA SER A 47 -3.10 1.69 8.71
C SER A 47 -3.38 0.94 7.41
N TRP A 48 -2.44 0.98 6.46
CA TRP A 48 -2.52 0.18 5.24
C TRP A 48 -2.16 -1.30 5.50
N ARG A 49 -1.65 -1.60 6.72
CA ARG A 49 -1.33 -2.96 7.18
C ARG A 49 -2.16 -3.30 8.41
N SER A 50 -3.38 -3.72 8.21
CA SER A 50 -4.25 -4.29 9.23
C SER A 50 -4.58 -5.73 8.89
N LEU A 51 -4.56 -6.63 9.88
CA LEU A 51 -4.78 -8.06 9.71
C LEU A 51 -5.83 -8.56 10.69
N GLU A 52 -6.89 -9.14 10.16
CA GLU A 52 -7.85 -9.88 10.97
C GLU A 52 -7.21 -11.20 11.44
N LEU A 53 -7.14 -11.37 12.74
CA LEU A 53 -6.60 -12.57 13.37
C LEU A 53 -7.71 -13.62 13.43
N ARG A 54 -7.63 -14.61 12.54
CA ARG A 54 -8.62 -15.68 12.40
C ARG A 54 -8.01 -17.04 12.72
N THR A 55 -8.82 -17.95 13.23
CA THR A 55 -8.41 -19.33 13.50
C THR A 55 -8.27 -20.12 12.20
N ALA A 56 -7.14 -20.80 12.02
CA ALA A 56 -6.93 -21.72 10.89
C ALA A 56 -7.57 -23.11 11.17
N SER A 57 -7.56 -23.54 12.44
CA SER A 57 -8.10 -24.83 12.90
C SER A 57 -9.16 -24.63 13.98
N PRO A 58 -10.17 -25.50 14.09
CA PRO A 58 -11.11 -25.51 15.21
C PRO A 58 -10.43 -26.11 16.44
N GLY A 59 -10.97 -25.83 17.62
CA GLY A 59 -10.51 -26.45 18.88
C GLY A 59 -10.62 -25.52 20.09
N ARG A 60 -10.23 -26.02 21.24
CA ARG A 60 -10.26 -25.24 22.49
C ARG A 60 -9.05 -24.32 22.58
N LEU A 61 -9.26 -23.06 22.90
CA LEU A 61 -8.20 -22.09 23.16
C LEU A 61 -7.53 -22.41 24.51
N VAL A 62 -6.27 -22.88 24.47
CA VAL A 62 -5.51 -23.27 25.67
C VAL A 62 -4.54 -22.20 26.14
N PHE A 63 -4.12 -21.32 25.24
CA PHE A 63 -3.22 -20.21 25.56
C PHE A 63 -3.66 -18.94 24.82
N LEU A 64 -3.64 -17.82 25.54
CA LEU A 64 -3.81 -16.48 25.00
C LEU A 64 -2.74 -15.58 25.61
N SER A 65 -2.00 -14.85 24.76
CA SER A 65 -0.98 -13.90 25.23
C SER A 65 -1.61 -12.84 26.14
N LYS A 66 -0.88 -12.44 27.18
CA LYS A 66 -1.29 -11.33 28.07
C LYS A 66 -1.46 -10.00 27.30
N ASN A 67 -0.75 -9.86 26.19
CA ASN A 67 -0.83 -8.71 25.29
C ASN A 67 -2.00 -8.81 24.30
N PHE A 68 -2.66 -9.97 24.17
CA PHE A 68 -3.83 -10.15 23.33
C PHE A 68 -5.08 -9.57 24.01
N ARG A 69 -5.09 -8.26 24.12
CA ARG A 69 -6.18 -7.46 24.70
C ARG A 69 -6.30 -6.16 23.94
N GLU A 70 -7.43 -5.50 24.05
CA GLU A 70 -7.65 -4.19 23.41
C GLU A 70 -6.53 -3.20 23.79
N GLY A 71 -5.89 -2.63 22.78
CA GLY A 71 -4.75 -1.71 22.95
C GLY A 71 -3.43 -2.38 23.33
N GLY A 72 -3.35 -3.71 23.41
CA GLY A 72 -2.11 -4.43 23.73
C GLY A 72 -1.10 -4.38 22.58
N LEU A 73 0.15 -4.07 22.89
CA LEU A 73 1.27 -4.07 21.95
C LEU A 73 1.87 -5.47 21.85
N VAL A 74 1.95 -6.02 20.66
CA VAL A 74 2.59 -7.31 20.35
C VAL A 74 3.75 -7.12 19.39
N LYS A 75 4.77 -7.96 19.50
CA LYS A 75 5.95 -7.93 18.65
C LYS A 75 5.84 -8.98 17.54
N ALA A 76 6.49 -8.74 16.41
CA ALA A 76 6.63 -9.75 15.36
C ALA A 76 7.23 -11.06 15.92
N GLY A 77 6.63 -12.21 15.56
CA GLY A 77 7.01 -13.54 16.05
C GLY A 77 6.46 -13.92 17.43
N GLU A 78 5.86 -12.98 18.18
CA GLU A 78 5.22 -13.29 19.48
C GLU A 78 4.03 -14.24 19.28
N THR A 79 3.96 -15.30 20.11
CA THR A 79 2.82 -16.21 20.10
C THR A 79 1.60 -15.50 20.68
N LEU A 80 0.58 -15.32 19.86
CA LEU A 80 -0.66 -14.63 20.24
C LEU A 80 -1.65 -15.56 20.92
N PHE A 81 -1.87 -16.73 20.35
CA PHE A 81 -2.77 -17.73 20.91
C PHE A 81 -2.38 -19.15 20.48
N LYS A 82 -2.80 -20.15 21.25
CA LYS A 82 -2.68 -21.56 20.91
C LYS A 82 -4.02 -22.28 21.12
N ILE A 83 -4.38 -23.07 20.12
CA ILE A 83 -5.47 -24.01 20.17
C ILE A 83 -4.90 -25.34 20.71
N ASP A 84 -5.69 -26.16 21.35
CA ASP A 84 -5.27 -27.46 21.84
C ASP A 84 -4.64 -28.32 20.73
N PRO A 85 -3.34 -28.61 20.78
CA PRO A 85 -2.65 -29.26 19.70
C PRO A 85 -2.80 -30.78 19.71
N ARG A 86 -3.44 -31.40 20.75
CA ARG A 86 -3.44 -32.85 20.97
C ARG A 86 -4.00 -33.60 19.76
N GLU A 87 -5.13 -33.19 19.23
CA GLU A 87 -5.73 -33.82 18.06
C GLU A 87 -4.82 -33.73 16.82
N ALA A 88 -4.22 -32.57 16.56
CA ALA A 88 -3.30 -32.37 15.46
C ALA A 88 -1.99 -33.17 15.64
N ASP A 89 -1.50 -33.30 16.86
CA ASP A 89 -0.32 -34.10 17.19
C ASP A 89 -0.60 -35.60 16.97
N ASP A 90 -1.78 -36.08 17.35
CA ASP A 90 -2.18 -37.47 17.10
C ASP A 90 -2.32 -37.76 15.58
N PHE A 91 -2.90 -36.83 14.80
CA PHE A 91 -2.91 -36.96 13.34
C PHE A 91 -1.50 -36.98 12.74
N LEU A 92 -0.58 -36.18 13.26
CA LEU A 92 0.81 -36.20 12.83
C LEU A 92 1.45 -37.58 13.09
N LYS A 93 1.32 -38.15 14.27
CA LYS A 93 1.84 -39.46 14.61
C LYS A 93 1.29 -40.57 13.73
N VAL A 94 -0.02 -40.55 13.46
CA VAL A 94 -0.66 -41.51 12.54
C VAL A 94 -0.07 -41.37 11.11
N ALA A 95 0.12 -40.16 10.64
CA ALA A 95 0.71 -39.94 9.30
C ALA A 95 2.18 -40.39 9.24
N GLU A 96 2.95 -40.24 10.31
CA GLU A 96 4.34 -40.73 10.42
C GLU A 96 4.39 -42.26 10.35
N VAL A 97 3.50 -42.94 11.06
CA VAL A 97 3.38 -44.42 11.03
C VAL A 97 2.99 -44.92 9.65
N ASN A 98 2.01 -44.30 9.01
CA ASN A 98 1.58 -44.64 7.63
C ASN A 98 2.72 -44.48 6.61
N LEU A 99 3.56 -43.46 6.78
CA LEU A 99 4.74 -43.29 5.91
C LEU A 99 5.77 -44.38 6.14
N LEU A 100 6.00 -44.77 7.42
CA LEU A 100 6.92 -45.86 7.74
C LEU A 100 6.48 -47.17 7.12
N GLU A 101 5.17 -47.50 7.22
CA GLU A 101 4.57 -48.66 6.61
C GLU A 101 4.73 -48.65 5.08
N ALA A 102 4.37 -47.57 4.42
CA ALA A 102 4.51 -47.44 2.94
C ALA A 102 5.97 -47.57 2.49
N ARG A 103 6.93 -47.10 3.26
CA ARG A 103 8.36 -47.26 2.97
C ARG A 103 8.82 -48.69 3.16
N ALA A 104 8.30 -49.39 4.17
CA ALA A 104 8.59 -50.81 4.38
C ALA A 104 8.11 -51.66 3.21
N GLU A 105 6.88 -51.47 2.72
CA GLU A 105 6.33 -52.12 1.53
C GLU A 105 7.15 -51.84 0.26
N TYR A 106 7.61 -50.59 0.08
CA TYR A 106 8.46 -50.23 -1.04
C TYR A 106 9.80 -50.97 -0.97
N ASN A 107 10.45 -51.03 0.18
CA ASN A 107 11.70 -51.74 0.39
C ASN A 107 11.58 -53.25 0.15
N GLU A 108 10.46 -53.84 0.60
CA GLU A 108 10.13 -55.25 0.33
C GLU A 108 10.01 -55.49 -1.19
N ALA A 109 9.23 -54.64 -1.90
CA ALA A 109 9.07 -54.77 -3.33
C ALA A 109 10.40 -54.59 -4.09
N GLN A 110 11.29 -53.71 -3.62
CA GLN A 110 12.61 -53.50 -4.17
C GLN A 110 13.52 -54.71 -3.97
N SER A 111 13.45 -55.33 -2.80
CA SER A 111 14.21 -56.56 -2.50
C SER A 111 13.73 -57.75 -3.33
N ALA A 112 12.41 -57.89 -3.49
CA ALA A 112 11.82 -58.93 -4.31
C ALA A 112 12.24 -58.83 -5.81
N ILE A 113 12.27 -57.64 -6.36
CA ILE A 113 12.68 -57.44 -7.75
C ILE A 113 14.17 -57.70 -7.97
N SER A 114 15.00 -57.42 -6.97
CA SER A 114 16.44 -57.76 -7.01
C SER A 114 16.66 -59.27 -7.15
N LEU A 115 15.90 -60.07 -6.37
CA LEU A 115 15.91 -61.51 -6.45
C LEU A 115 15.46 -62.03 -7.82
N ILE A 116 14.35 -61.50 -8.36
CA ILE A 116 13.85 -61.88 -9.69
C ILE A 116 14.85 -61.56 -10.79
N LYS A 117 15.59 -60.44 -10.70
CA LYS A 117 16.66 -60.10 -11.65
C LYS A 117 17.81 -61.10 -11.64
N SER A 118 18.22 -61.52 -10.44
CA SER A 118 19.24 -62.54 -10.28
C SER A 118 18.79 -63.88 -10.91
N ASP A 119 17.58 -64.33 -10.62
CA ASP A 119 16.99 -65.55 -11.19
C ASP A 119 16.87 -65.46 -12.71
N LEU A 120 16.53 -64.30 -13.29
CA LEU A 120 16.48 -64.08 -14.71
C LEU A 120 17.89 -64.24 -15.33
N SER A 121 18.90 -63.64 -14.71
CA SER A 121 20.31 -63.76 -15.18
C SER A 121 20.76 -65.21 -15.21
N TYR A 122 20.50 -66.01 -14.17
CA TYR A 122 20.79 -67.44 -14.19
C TYR A 122 20.04 -68.19 -15.27
N SER A 123 18.76 -67.89 -15.51
CA SER A 123 17.97 -68.48 -16.57
C SER A 123 18.51 -68.15 -17.97
N GLU A 124 18.96 -66.92 -18.19
CA GLU A 124 19.56 -66.48 -19.47
C GLU A 124 20.91 -67.17 -19.69
N GLU A 125 21.70 -67.42 -18.65
CA GLU A 125 22.93 -68.19 -18.76
C GLU A 125 22.65 -69.67 -19.10
N GLN A 126 21.60 -70.28 -18.52
CA GLN A 126 21.15 -71.63 -18.91
C GLN A 126 20.79 -71.72 -20.39
N VAL A 127 20.10 -70.72 -20.95
CA VAL A 127 19.81 -70.65 -22.38
C VAL A 127 21.11 -70.67 -23.19
N LYS A 128 22.13 -69.87 -22.86
CA LYS A 128 23.43 -69.82 -23.53
C LYS A 128 24.11 -71.20 -23.52
N LEU A 129 24.12 -71.88 -22.38
CA LEU A 129 24.72 -73.23 -22.28
C LEU A 129 23.98 -74.25 -23.09
N ARG A 130 22.60 -74.19 -23.15
CA ARG A 130 21.81 -75.09 -23.98
C ARG A 130 21.99 -74.83 -25.48
N GLN A 131 22.14 -73.56 -25.84
CA GLN A 131 22.42 -73.19 -27.23
C GLN A 131 23.77 -73.73 -27.74
N ILE A 132 24.85 -73.58 -26.94
CA ILE A 132 26.13 -74.16 -27.24
C ILE A 132 26.05 -75.70 -27.37
N ALA A 133 25.33 -76.37 -26.48
CA ALA A 133 25.11 -77.81 -26.52
C ALA A 133 24.32 -78.22 -27.79
N LEU A 134 23.32 -77.47 -28.19
CA LEU A 134 22.57 -77.72 -29.43
C LEU A 134 23.43 -77.56 -30.68
N GLU A 135 24.28 -76.53 -30.79
CA GLU A 135 25.19 -76.31 -31.88
C GLU A 135 26.21 -77.46 -31.99
N ARG A 136 26.75 -77.93 -30.87
CA ARG A 136 27.61 -79.10 -30.82
C ARG A 136 26.88 -80.35 -31.37
N GLN A 137 25.65 -80.59 -30.93
CA GLN A 137 24.80 -81.73 -31.38
C GLN A 137 24.48 -81.61 -32.88
N LYS A 138 24.24 -80.45 -33.43
CA LYS A 138 24.03 -80.21 -34.85
C LYS A 138 25.28 -80.61 -35.67
N SER A 139 26.46 -80.17 -35.28
CA SER A 139 27.71 -80.49 -35.94
C SER A 139 28.04 -81.96 -35.88
N LEU A 140 27.76 -82.64 -34.76
CA LEU A 140 27.96 -84.11 -34.64
C LEU A 140 26.95 -84.91 -35.46
N ASN A 141 25.70 -84.42 -35.58
CA ASN A 141 24.67 -85.06 -36.44
C ASN A 141 25.01 -84.97 -37.92
N GLU A 142 25.50 -83.79 -38.37
CA GLU A 142 26.05 -83.60 -39.74
C GLU A 142 27.26 -84.53 -40.07
N SER A 143 28.03 -84.90 -39.08
CA SER A 143 29.11 -85.84 -39.18
C SER A 143 28.65 -87.33 -39.04
N GLY A 144 27.34 -87.59 -38.85
CA GLY A 144 26.78 -88.92 -38.74
C GLY A 144 27.05 -89.64 -37.39
N ILE A 145 27.55 -88.91 -36.38
CA ILE A 145 28.02 -89.52 -35.10
C ILE A 145 26.85 -89.68 -34.10
N VAL A 146 25.78 -88.80 -34.18
CA VAL A 146 24.65 -88.82 -33.27
C VAL A 146 23.32 -89.00 -34.03
N THR A 147 22.28 -89.46 -33.31
CA THR A 147 20.95 -89.70 -33.87
C THR A 147 20.11 -88.42 -34.00
N THR A 148 19.16 -88.38 -34.93
CA THR A 148 18.22 -87.27 -35.05
C THR A 148 17.42 -87.11 -33.79
N ALA A 149 17.02 -88.15 -33.06
CA ALA A 149 16.40 -88.12 -31.75
C ALA A 149 17.21 -87.37 -30.67
N ALA A 150 18.54 -87.47 -30.70
CA ALA A 150 19.41 -86.74 -29.79
C ALA A 150 19.43 -85.24 -30.12
N LEU A 151 19.39 -84.87 -31.40
CA LEU A 151 19.28 -83.48 -31.85
C LEU A 151 17.92 -82.88 -31.43
N GLU A 152 16.80 -83.57 -31.72
CA GLU A 152 15.46 -83.16 -31.32
C GLU A 152 15.33 -82.95 -29.82
N ASN A 153 15.92 -83.85 -28.98
CA ASN A 153 15.98 -83.70 -27.54
C ASN A 153 16.73 -82.42 -27.13
N SER A 154 17.81 -82.07 -27.76
CA SER A 154 18.60 -80.86 -27.50
C SER A 154 17.80 -79.58 -27.86
N GLU A 155 17.04 -79.62 -28.95
CA GLU A 155 16.11 -78.54 -29.35
C GLU A 155 14.99 -78.34 -28.31
N LEU A 156 14.38 -79.45 -27.83
CA LEU A 156 13.38 -79.41 -26.77
C LEU A 156 13.91 -78.83 -25.48
N LEU A 157 15.14 -79.19 -25.06
CA LEU A 157 15.80 -78.64 -23.88
C LEU A 157 16.10 -77.15 -24.01
N LEU A 158 16.48 -76.68 -25.20
CA LEU A 158 16.65 -75.24 -25.46
C LEU A 158 15.31 -74.50 -25.41
N SER A 159 14.25 -75.04 -26.02
CA SER A 159 12.89 -74.48 -25.99
C SER A 159 12.39 -74.33 -24.55
N ASN A 160 12.58 -75.35 -23.69
CA ASN A 160 12.24 -75.32 -22.28
C ASN A 160 13.01 -74.21 -21.52
N ALA A 161 14.30 -74.01 -21.87
CA ALA A 161 15.12 -72.94 -21.26
C ALA A 161 14.60 -71.55 -21.67
N TYR A 162 14.19 -71.33 -22.93
CA TYR A 162 13.57 -70.08 -23.36
C TYR A 162 12.25 -69.83 -22.65
N GLN A 163 11.43 -70.87 -22.46
CA GLN A 163 10.17 -70.77 -21.69
C GLN A 163 10.44 -70.29 -20.23
N ALA A 164 11.49 -70.81 -19.60
CA ALA A 164 11.87 -70.39 -18.24
C ALA A 164 12.26 -68.87 -18.20
N VAL A 165 13.06 -68.40 -19.16
CA VAL A 165 13.42 -66.96 -19.30
C VAL A 165 12.17 -66.12 -19.53
N PHE A 166 11.27 -66.53 -20.41
CA PHE A 166 10.00 -65.82 -20.66
C PHE A 166 9.15 -65.68 -19.38
N ASN A 167 9.04 -66.77 -18.60
CA ASN A 167 8.31 -66.72 -17.29
C ASN A 167 8.98 -65.76 -16.32
N LYS A 168 10.32 -65.71 -16.22
CA LYS A 168 11.07 -64.81 -15.34
C LYS A 168 10.91 -63.35 -15.80
N LYS A 169 10.88 -63.06 -17.13
CA LYS A 169 10.61 -61.73 -17.68
C LYS A 169 9.18 -61.24 -17.32
N ASN A 170 8.22 -62.11 -17.35
CA ASN A 170 6.85 -61.81 -16.93
C ASN A 170 6.77 -61.45 -15.42
N LEU A 171 7.49 -62.22 -14.58
CA LEU A 171 7.60 -61.91 -13.13
C LEU A 171 8.32 -60.59 -12.89
N LEU A 172 9.36 -60.25 -13.67
CA LEU A 172 10.08 -58.98 -13.59
C LEU A 172 9.14 -57.78 -13.93
N SER A 173 8.32 -57.94 -14.98
CA SER A 173 7.32 -56.93 -15.37
C SER A 173 6.31 -56.70 -14.24
N GLN A 174 5.77 -57.78 -13.64
CA GLN A 174 4.84 -57.70 -12.50
C GLN A 174 5.49 -57.06 -11.27
N GLY A 175 6.75 -57.40 -10.98
CA GLY A 175 7.52 -56.81 -9.91
C GLY A 175 7.75 -55.31 -10.10
N SER A 176 8.07 -54.91 -11.34
CA SER A 176 8.20 -53.48 -11.69
C SER A 176 6.92 -52.68 -11.48
N ALA A 177 5.79 -53.26 -11.83
CA ALA A 177 4.47 -52.65 -11.57
C ALA A 177 4.18 -52.56 -10.06
N ARG A 178 4.62 -53.55 -9.24
CA ARG A 178 4.51 -53.54 -7.77
C ARG A 178 5.36 -52.40 -7.17
N ILE A 179 6.61 -52.25 -7.61
CA ILE A 179 7.46 -51.11 -7.16
C ILE A 179 6.80 -49.77 -7.49
N THR A 180 6.29 -49.60 -8.70
CA THR A 180 5.63 -48.37 -9.08
C THR A 180 4.45 -48.05 -8.18
N ARG A 181 3.63 -49.05 -7.85
CA ARG A 181 2.49 -48.90 -6.94
C ARG A 181 2.92 -48.55 -5.50
N SER A 182 3.90 -49.26 -4.96
CA SER A 182 4.40 -48.96 -3.60
C SER A 182 5.10 -47.60 -3.55
N LYS A 183 5.80 -47.15 -4.60
CA LYS A 183 6.35 -45.79 -4.67
C LYS A 183 5.24 -44.72 -4.64
N ILE A 184 4.14 -44.93 -5.35
CA ILE A 184 2.97 -44.04 -5.30
C ILE A 184 2.37 -44.00 -3.88
N SER A 185 2.33 -45.16 -3.18
CA SER A 185 1.89 -45.22 -1.76
C SER A 185 2.76 -44.37 -0.86
N VAL A 186 4.11 -44.46 -1.00
CA VAL A 186 5.05 -43.61 -0.28
C VAL A 186 4.78 -42.13 -0.52
N THR A 187 4.67 -41.72 -1.79
CA THR A 187 4.42 -40.31 -2.13
C THR A 187 3.09 -39.83 -1.51
N ARG A 188 2.05 -40.64 -1.52
CA ARG A 188 0.77 -40.30 -0.91
C ARG A 188 0.90 -40.13 0.62
N ALA A 189 1.63 -41.02 1.29
CA ALA A 189 1.87 -40.94 2.71
C ALA A 189 2.73 -39.69 3.07
N GLU A 190 3.71 -39.31 2.24
CA GLU A 190 4.50 -38.09 2.41
C GLU A 190 3.61 -36.82 2.30
N ILE A 191 2.69 -36.78 1.36
CA ILE A 191 1.72 -35.67 1.25
C ILE A 191 0.84 -35.61 2.49
N SER A 192 0.36 -36.75 2.99
CA SER A 192 -0.46 -36.81 4.21
C SER A 192 0.32 -36.32 5.43
N LEU A 193 1.58 -36.70 5.56
CA LEU A 193 2.47 -36.24 6.62
C LEU A 193 2.65 -34.71 6.60
N GLU A 194 2.88 -34.13 5.43
CA GLU A 194 3.01 -32.69 5.30
C GLU A 194 1.70 -31.94 5.62
N GLN A 195 0.56 -32.53 5.30
CA GLN A 195 -0.74 -31.97 5.70
C GLN A 195 -0.92 -31.96 7.21
N ALA A 196 -0.59 -33.08 7.88
CA ALA A 196 -0.67 -33.18 9.34
C ALA A 196 0.30 -32.22 10.05
N ARG A 197 1.51 -32.05 9.53
CA ARG A 197 2.47 -31.05 10.05
C ARG A 197 1.94 -29.62 9.95
N ARG A 198 1.37 -29.24 8.81
CA ARG A 198 0.75 -27.91 8.68
C ARG A 198 -0.40 -27.73 9.67
N GLN A 199 -1.25 -28.73 9.84
CA GLN A 199 -2.36 -28.68 10.81
C GLN A 199 -1.87 -28.48 12.25
N LEU A 200 -0.76 -29.10 12.62
CA LEU A 200 -0.14 -28.89 13.94
C LEU A 200 0.44 -27.46 14.06
N LEU A 201 1.10 -26.95 13.02
CA LEU A 201 1.59 -25.57 13.00
C LEU A 201 0.46 -24.55 13.11
N ASP A 202 -0.67 -24.80 12.46
CA ASP A 202 -1.86 -23.96 12.48
C ASP A 202 -2.54 -23.90 13.86
N SER A 203 -2.15 -24.75 14.80
CA SER A 203 -2.61 -24.70 16.19
C SER A 203 -1.96 -23.57 17.01
N GLU A 204 -0.83 -23.01 16.54
CA GLU A 204 -0.15 -21.89 17.17
C GLU A 204 -0.11 -20.69 16.21
N TYR A 205 -0.68 -19.57 16.62
CA TYR A 205 -0.65 -18.35 15.83
C TYR A 205 0.37 -17.35 16.37
N ARG A 206 1.26 -16.90 15.50
CA ARG A 206 2.28 -15.89 15.80
C ARG A 206 2.02 -14.59 15.05
N ALA A 207 2.31 -13.46 15.70
CA ALA A 207 2.18 -12.14 15.08
C ALA A 207 3.12 -12.02 13.87
N PRO A 208 2.61 -11.73 12.65
CA PRO A 208 3.46 -11.59 11.47
C PRO A 208 4.23 -10.27 11.45
N PHE A 209 3.78 -9.27 12.20
CA PHE A 209 4.43 -7.96 12.37
C PHE A 209 4.12 -7.39 13.75
N THR A 210 4.91 -6.38 14.15
CA THR A 210 4.68 -5.64 15.40
C THR A 210 3.49 -4.70 15.22
N GLY A 211 2.56 -4.70 16.19
CA GLY A 211 1.37 -3.85 16.11
C GLY A 211 0.54 -3.85 17.38
N ILE A 212 -0.59 -3.20 17.33
CA ILE A 212 -1.54 -3.09 18.44
C ILE A 212 -2.77 -3.94 18.12
N ILE A 213 -3.22 -4.69 19.12
CA ILE A 213 -4.44 -5.52 19.02
C ILE A 213 -5.68 -4.64 19.24
N SER A 214 -6.68 -4.86 18.41
CA SER A 214 -8.00 -4.23 18.49
C SER A 214 -9.11 -5.26 18.28
N GLN A 215 -10.33 -4.95 18.68
CA GLN A 215 -11.55 -5.75 18.48
C GLN A 215 -11.42 -7.18 19.04
N VAL A 216 -10.92 -7.31 20.27
CA VAL A 216 -10.76 -8.59 20.93
C VAL A 216 -12.12 -9.21 21.29
N ALA A 217 -12.39 -10.42 20.80
CA ALA A 217 -13.66 -11.13 20.99
C ALA A 217 -13.50 -12.50 21.62
N VAL A 218 -12.38 -12.79 22.34
CA VAL A 218 -12.06 -14.13 22.80
C VAL A 218 -11.52 -14.15 24.22
N VAL A 219 -11.78 -15.28 24.92
CA VAL A 219 -11.25 -15.57 26.25
C VAL A 219 -10.65 -16.98 26.29
N PRO A 220 -9.65 -17.25 27.13
CA PRO A 220 -9.09 -18.59 27.31
C PRO A 220 -10.16 -19.63 27.69
N GLY A 221 -10.02 -20.84 27.18
CA GLY A 221 -10.94 -21.95 27.45
C GLY A 221 -12.14 -22.05 26.50
N ARG A 222 -12.39 -21.03 25.66
CA ARG A 222 -13.46 -21.04 24.66
C ARG A 222 -13.18 -22.08 23.57
N LEU A 223 -14.22 -22.74 23.09
CA LEU A 223 -14.16 -23.57 21.89
C LEU A 223 -14.31 -22.66 20.66
N LEU A 224 -13.39 -22.76 19.74
CA LEU A 224 -13.31 -21.94 18.53
C LEU A 224 -13.65 -22.77 17.29
N ASN A 225 -14.30 -22.13 16.33
CA ASN A 225 -14.56 -22.70 15.02
C ASN A 225 -13.49 -22.30 14.02
N LYS A 226 -13.37 -23.04 12.93
CA LYS A 226 -12.48 -22.64 11.83
C LYS A 226 -12.92 -21.30 11.25
N ASN A 227 -11.95 -20.43 10.93
CA ASN A 227 -12.15 -19.07 10.38
C ASN A 227 -12.88 -18.09 11.33
N GLU A 228 -12.91 -18.36 12.62
CA GLU A 228 -13.48 -17.46 13.63
C GLU A 228 -12.51 -16.28 13.88
N GLN A 229 -13.03 -15.05 13.85
CA GLN A 229 -12.23 -13.85 14.13
C GLN A 229 -12.06 -13.68 15.63
N LEU A 230 -10.81 -13.52 16.08
CA LEU A 230 -10.44 -13.32 17.47
C LEU A 230 -10.07 -11.88 17.80
N GLY A 231 -9.60 -11.12 16.81
CA GLY A 231 -9.18 -9.74 16.95
C GLY A 231 -8.65 -9.19 15.63
N VAL A 232 -8.12 -7.97 15.69
CA VAL A 232 -7.46 -7.31 14.56
C VAL A 232 -6.09 -6.82 15.02
N LEU A 233 -5.04 -7.11 14.25
CA LEU A 233 -3.69 -6.60 14.47
C LEU A 233 -3.48 -5.41 13.54
N ILE A 234 -3.18 -4.24 14.11
CA ILE A 234 -2.97 -2.99 13.39
C ILE A 234 -1.51 -2.57 13.52
N ASP A 235 -0.82 -2.42 12.40
CA ASP A 235 0.54 -1.89 12.36
C ASP A 235 0.51 -0.37 12.58
N THR A 236 1.15 0.09 13.65
CA THR A 236 1.19 1.50 14.02
C THR A 236 2.30 2.30 13.34
N GLU A 237 3.24 1.63 12.67
CA GLU A 237 4.28 2.29 11.88
C GLU A 237 3.88 2.41 10.40
N ALA A 238 2.93 1.60 9.96
CA ALA A 238 2.42 1.58 8.59
C ALA A 238 1.18 2.50 8.42
N LEU A 239 1.25 3.72 8.98
CA LEU A 239 0.16 4.68 8.88
C LEU A 239 0.26 5.53 7.61
N GLU A 240 -0.90 5.82 7.06
CA GLU A 240 -1.11 6.80 6.01
C GLU A 240 -2.28 7.71 6.38
N VAL A 241 -2.32 8.90 5.83
CA VAL A 241 -3.48 9.77 5.90
C VAL A 241 -4.20 9.76 4.57
N GLY A 242 -5.49 9.43 4.61
CA GLY A 242 -6.39 9.54 3.46
C GLY A 242 -7.19 10.83 3.56
N PHE A 243 -7.09 11.73 2.60
CA PHE A 243 -7.77 13.01 2.57
C PHE A 243 -8.35 13.30 1.20
N GLN A 244 -9.30 14.24 1.13
CA GLN A 244 -9.93 14.65 -0.12
C GLN A 244 -9.46 16.04 -0.53
N VAL A 245 -9.19 16.20 -1.83
CA VAL A 245 -8.90 17.48 -2.46
C VAL A 245 -9.87 17.75 -3.60
N SER A 246 -10.19 19.01 -3.85
CA SER A 246 -11.03 19.38 -5.00
C SER A 246 -10.35 19.02 -6.32
N ASN A 247 -11.12 18.92 -7.41
CA ASN A 247 -10.55 18.66 -8.74
C ASN A 247 -9.56 19.75 -9.18
N LEU A 248 -9.80 21.01 -8.76
CA LEU A 248 -8.90 22.12 -9.05
C LEU A 248 -7.56 22.00 -8.30
N GLU A 249 -7.60 21.59 -7.04
CA GLU A 249 -6.41 21.34 -6.23
C GLU A 249 -5.65 20.11 -6.74
N PHE A 250 -6.39 19.06 -7.07
CA PHE A 250 -5.80 17.84 -7.63
C PHE A 250 -5.03 18.11 -8.94
N ALA A 251 -5.59 18.94 -9.84
CA ALA A 251 -4.92 19.31 -11.08
C ALA A 251 -3.53 19.97 -10.88
N ARG A 252 -3.25 20.49 -9.68
CA ARG A 252 -1.95 21.09 -9.30
C ARG A 252 -1.00 20.08 -8.65
N MET A 253 -1.51 18.92 -8.29
CA MET A 253 -0.75 17.83 -7.64
C MET A 253 -0.26 16.79 -8.65
N VAL A 254 -0.59 16.93 -9.92
CA VAL A 254 -0.19 16.02 -11.00
C VAL A 254 0.71 16.74 -12.00
N ASP A 255 1.57 15.96 -12.65
CA ASP A 255 2.40 16.44 -13.76
C ASP A 255 1.59 16.49 -15.09
N GLU A 256 2.27 16.87 -16.18
CA GLU A 256 1.67 16.96 -17.53
C GLU A 256 1.12 15.62 -18.04
N ASN A 257 1.59 14.50 -17.50
CA ASN A 257 1.14 13.14 -17.84
C ASN A 257 0.01 12.65 -16.92
N GLY A 258 -0.44 13.46 -15.95
CA GLY A 258 -1.45 13.09 -14.97
C GLY A 258 -0.93 12.22 -13.83
N VAL A 259 0.40 12.09 -13.68
CA VAL A 259 1.03 11.35 -12.59
C VAL A 259 1.17 12.24 -11.37
N ILE A 260 0.83 11.70 -10.19
CA ILE A 260 0.91 12.46 -8.94
C ILE A 260 2.36 12.82 -8.60
N ILE A 261 2.57 14.08 -8.25
CA ILE A 261 3.87 14.57 -7.80
C ILE A 261 4.01 14.22 -6.31
N PRO A 262 5.16 13.69 -5.86
CA PRO A 262 5.39 13.35 -4.45
C PRO A 262 5.60 14.62 -3.60
N LEU A 263 4.53 15.41 -3.42
CA LEU A 263 4.54 16.64 -2.65
C LEU A 263 4.74 16.34 -1.16
N LEU A 264 5.47 17.23 -0.50
CA LEU A 264 5.64 17.18 0.96
C LEU A 264 4.34 17.59 1.64
N ILE A 265 4.00 16.87 2.69
CA ILE A 265 2.88 17.21 3.55
C ILE A 265 3.34 17.41 4.98
N LYS A 266 2.63 18.28 5.66
CA LYS A 266 2.70 18.48 7.10
C LYS A 266 1.34 18.10 7.68
N VAL A 267 1.33 17.13 8.58
CA VAL A 267 0.10 16.65 9.19
C VAL A 267 0.07 17.10 10.64
N THR A 268 -1.04 17.69 11.03
CA THR A 268 -1.22 18.24 12.37
C THR A 268 -2.44 17.59 13.03
N LYS A 269 -2.21 17.05 14.24
CA LYS A 269 -3.28 16.64 15.15
C LYS A 269 -3.43 17.73 16.19
N ASP A 270 -4.59 18.37 16.21
CA ASP A 270 -4.91 19.40 17.21
C ASP A 270 -5.29 18.70 18.52
N ALA A 271 -4.53 18.96 19.58
CA ALA A 271 -4.77 18.44 20.92
C ALA A 271 -4.61 19.60 21.91
N GLN A 272 -5.60 20.44 21.99
CA GLN A 272 -5.83 21.60 22.89
C GLN A 272 -4.58 22.30 23.49
N GLU A 273 -3.59 21.59 23.99
CA GLU A 273 -2.35 22.16 24.57
C GLU A 273 -1.07 21.72 23.85
N ASN A 274 -1.11 20.61 23.07
CA ASN A 274 0.06 20.08 22.37
C ASN A 274 -0.28 19.75 20.92
N THR A 275 0.10 20.62 20.02
CA THR A 275 -0.03 20.38 18.58
C THR A 275 1.02 19.38 18.14
N LEU A 276 0.60 18.15 17.83
CA LEU A 276 1.48 17.14 17.26
C LEU A 276 1.58 17.35 15.76
N THR A 277 2.79 17.50 15.27
CA THR A 277 3.08 17.65 13.84
C THR A 277 3.96 16.51 13.35
N LEU A 278 3.54 15.86 12.27
CA LEU A 278 4.33 14.89 11.52
C LEU A 278 4.51 15.35 10.09
N SER A 279 5.58 14.90 9.47
CA SER A 279 5.85 15.08 8.05
C SER A 279 5.45 13.83 7.28
N GLY A 280 5.21 14.00 5.99
CA GLY A 280 4.90 12.89 5.10
C GLY A 280 5.03 13.29 3.63
N LYS A 281 4.68 12.36 2.75
CA LYS A 281 4.72 12.58 1.31
C LYS A 281 3.47 12.01 0.66
N VAL A 282 2.92 12.75 -0.28
CA VAL A 282 1.85 12.24 -1.16
C VAL A 282 2.40 11.06 -1.94
N GLN A 283 1.67 9.93 -1.94
CA GLN A 283 2.11 8.70 -2.58
C GLN A 283 1.20 8.27 -3.74
N ARG A 284 -0.11 8.34 -3.54
CA ARG A 284 -1.06 7.80 -4.51
C ARG A 284 -2.43 8.49 -4.44
N VAL A 285 -3.19 8.28 -5.48
CA VAL A 285 -4.58 8.72 -5.62
C VAL A 285 -5.49 7.50 -5.57
N GLY A 286 -6.67 7.65 -5.00
CA GLY A 286 -7.70 6.62 -5.04
C GLY A 286 -8.12 6.31 -6.47
N ALA A 287 -8.35 5.05 -6.75
CA ALA A 287 -8.79 4.59 -8.07
C ALA A 287 -10.23 5.02 -8.40
N GLU A 288 -11.03 5.29 -7.38
CA GLU A 288 -12.45 5.62 -7.50
C GLU A 288 -12.74 7.00 -6.91
N VAL A 289 -13.75 7.65 -7.47
CA VAL A 289 -14.35 8.84 -6.85
C VAL A 289 -15.47 8.36 -5.95
N VAL A 290 -15.39 8.70 -4.65
CA VAL A 290 -16.42 8.30 -3.68
C VAL A 290 -17.75 8.96 -4.07
N PRO A 291 -18.84 8.22 -4.28
CA PRO A 291 -20.14 8.77 -4.60
C PRO A 291 -20.60 9.81 -3.57
N GLY A 292 -21.10 10.96 -4.04
CA GLY A 292 -21.57 12.06 -3.17
C GLY A 292 -20.47 13.02 -2.69
N THR A 293 -19.21 12.83 -3.10
CA THR A 293 -18.12 13.76 -2.81
C THR A 293 -17.61 14.43 -4.09
N ALA A 294 -17.42 15.75 -4.02
CA ALA A 294 -16.85 16.53 -5.12
C ALA A 294 -15.31 16.62 -4.92
N GLY A 295 -14.56 15.61 -5.40
CA GLY A 295 -13.11 15.66 -5.26
C GLY A 295 -12.46 14.30 -5.47
N ARG A 296 -11.13 14.27 -5.32
CA ARG A 296 -10.33 13.04 -5.42
C ARG A 296 -9.74 12.69 -4.06
N GLN A 297 -9.77 11.41 -3.74
CA GLN A 297 -9.12 10.90 -2.55
C GLN A 297 -7.63 10.71 -2.81
N VAL A 298 -6.82 11.27 -1.93
CA VAL A 298 -5.35 11.21 -1.99
C VAL A 298 -4.85 10.56 -0.72
N PHE A 299 -3.79 9.78 -0.85
CA PHE A 299 -3.14 9.11 0.26
C PHE A 299 -1.69 9.57 0.37
N ALA A 300 -1.27 9.86 1.59
CA ALA A 300 0.10 10.24 1.90
C ALA A 300 0.64 9.41 3.06
N SER A 301 1.91 9.00 2.97
CA SER A 301 2.61 8.33 4.07
C SER A 301 2.84 9.30 5.22
N LEU A 302 2.85 8.77 6.43
CA LEU A 302 3.25 9.50 7.64
C LEU A 302 4.61 8.98 8.08
N GLU A 303 5.54 9.89 8.33
CA GLU A 303 6.89 9.58 8.80
C GLU A 303 7.04 9.99 10.27
N GLY A 304 7.72 9.14 11.07
CA GLY A 304 8.12 9.53 12.43
C GLY A 304 7.05 9.35 13.52
N ASN A 305 6.00 8.55 13.29
CA ASN A 305 4.98 8.25 14.33
C ASN A 305 5.52 7.33 15.44
N ARG A 306 6.69 7.67 15.99
CA ARG A 306 7.29 6.90 17.08
C ARG A 306 6.44 7.02 18.34
N GLY A 307 6.06 5.90 18.91
CA GLY A 307 5.26 5.84 20.13
C GLY A 307 3.73 5.86 19.93
N GLY A 308 3.24 5.80 18.70
CA GLY A 308 1.80 5.65 18.40
C GLY A 308 0.95 6.85 18.83
N MET A 309 1.51 8.07 18.76
CA MET A 309 0.79 9.31 19.10
C MET A 309 -0.36 9.60 18.13
N ILE A 310 -0.19 9.24 16.85
CA ILE A 310 -1.29 9.16 15.88
C ILE A 310 -1.71 7.70 15.77
N ARG A 311 -3.01 7.47 15.84
CA ARG A 311 -3.64 6.15 15.72
C ARG A 311 -4.53 6.08 14.49
N ALA A 312 -4.75 4.88 13.98
CA ALA A 312 -5.77 4.67 12.97
C ALA A 312 -7.14 5.14 13.50
N GLY A 313 -7.86 5.92 12.70
CA GLY A 313 -9.11 6.59 13.06
C GLY A 313 -8.95 8.05 13.54
N ASP A 314 -7.73 8.54 13.75
CA ASP A 314 -7.53 9.96 14.11
C ASP A 314 -7.84 10.88 12.93
N PHE A 315 -8.57 11.96 13.21
CA PHE A 315 -8.77 13.06 12.26
C PHE A 315 -7.58 14.02 12.32
N LEU A 316 -7.08 14.39 11.14
CA LEU A 316 -5.84 15.13 10.97
C LEU A 316 -6.04 16.27 9.98
N MET A 317 -5.44 17.41 10.28
CA MET A 317 -5.28 18.51 9.32
C MET A 317 -4.03 18.24 8.49
N VAL A 318 -4.19 18.28 7.16
CA VAL A 318 -3.13 18.01 6.18
C VAL A 318 -2.84 19.29 5.42
N GLU A 319 -1.63 19.77 5.55
CA GLU A 319 -1.08 20.90 4.79
C GLU A 319 -0.17 20.34 3.70
N ILE A 320 -0.52 20.53 2.43
CA ILE A 320 0.26 20.06 1.28
C ILE A 320 0.99 21.28 0.69
N GLU A 321 2.28 21.19 0.56
CA GLU A 321 3.11 22.25 -0.01
C GLU A 321 3.17 22.10 -1.54
N GLU A 322 2.60 23.09 -2.26
CA GLU A 322 2.68 23.16 -3.73
C GLU A 322 4.10 23.56 -4.19
N GLY A 323 4.37 23.35 -5.47
CA GLY A 323 5.61 23.86 -6.08
C GLY A 323 5.74 25.39 -6.00
N PRO A 324 6.98 25.92 -6.08
CA PRO A 324 7.25 27.33 -5.89
C PRO A 324 6.65 28.19 -7.03
N LEU A 325 5.87 29.20 -6.67
CA LEU A 325 5.44 30.28 -7.54
C LEU A 325 6.46 31.42 -7.45
N LYS A 326 6.98 31.85 -8.59
CA LYS A 326 7.97 32.94 -8.70
C LYS A 326 7.33 34.19 -9.28
N ASN A 327 7.87 35.36 -8.92
CA ASN A 327 7.39 36.67 -9.41
C ASN A 327 5.89 36.88 -9.13
N VAL A 328 5.47 36.59 -7.91
CA VAL A 328 4.10 36.80 -7.43
C VAL A 328 4.08 37.79 -6.27
N ALA A 329 2.91 38.37 -6.00
CA ALA A 329 2.69 39.15 -4.78
C ALA A 329 1.69 38.43 -3.88
N VAL A 330 1.87 38.54 -2.57
CA VAL A 330 0.90 38.10 -1.55
C VAL A 330 0.24 39.33 -0.96
N ILE A 331 -1.06 39.43 -1.14
CA ILE A 331 -1.85 40.57 -0.67
C ILE A 331 -2.99 40.07 0.22
N PRO A 332 -3.50 40.90 1.15
CA PRO A 332 -4.71 40.57 1.89
C PRO A 332 -5.91 40.37 0.96
N SER A 333 -6.82 39.47 1.31
CA SER A 333 -8.05 39.26 0.52
C SER A 333 -8.95 40.50 0.46
N THR A 334 -8.86 41.39 1.43
CA THR A 334 -9.58 42.67 1.53
C THR A 334 -9.11 43.73 0.54
N ALA A 335 -7.93 43.52 -0.07
CA ALA A 335 -7.38 44.44 -1.06
C ALA A 335 -8.05 44.29 -2.44
N LEU A 336 -8.72 43.14 -2.71
CA LEU A 336 -9.35 42.85 -4.00
C LEU A 336 -10.89 43.06 -3.91
N ASP A 337 -11.43 43.50 -5.05
CA ASP A 337 -12.87 43.48 -5.28
C ASP A 337 -13.34 42.06 -5.72
N THR A 338 -14.66 41.95 -5.98
CA THR A 338 -15.28 40.71 -6.48
C THR A 338 -14.82 40.32 -7.88
N ASN A 339 -14.31 41.27 -8.66
CA ASN A 339 -13.84 41.09 -10.03
C ASN A 339 -12.33 40.87 -10.14
N SER A 340 -11.63 40.75 -8.98
CA SER A 340 -10.17 40.61 -8.87
C SER A 340 -9.41 41.84 -9.37
N ASN A 341 -9.93 43.04 -9.10
CA ASN A 341 -9.25 44.29 -9.32
C ASN A 341 -8.59 44.80 -8.04
N LEU A 342 -7.42 45.36 -8.17
CA LEU A 342 -6.60 45.97 -7.15
C LEU A 342 -6.51 47.47 -7.32
N LEU A 343 -6.63 48.26 -6.27
CA LEU A 343 -6.44 49.70 -6.31
C LEU A 343 -4.98 50.05 -6.03
N LEU A 344 -4.32 50.66 -7.01
CA LEU A 344 -2.94 51.17 -6.92
C LEU A 344 -2.96 52.69 -6.69
N ILE A 345 -1.90 53.20 -6.05
CA ILE A 345 -1.67 54.63 -5.97
C ILE A 345 -1.02 55.10 -7.28
N GLY A 346 -1.71 55.98 -7.98
CA GLY A 346 -1.25 56.64 -9.20
C GLY A 346 -0.68 58.05 -8.96
N GLU A 347 -0.54 58.82 -10.03
CA GLU A 347 -0.09 60.21 -9.96
C GLU A 347 -1.06 61.08 -9.14
N ASN A 348 -0.51 62.03 -8.40
CA ASN A 348 -1.28 62.96 -7.54
C ASN A 348 -2.16 62.27 -6.46
N ASP A 349 -1.74 61.14 -5.95
CA ASP A 349 -2.45 60.31 -4.94
C ASP A 349 -3.86 59.88 -5.42
N ARG A 350 -4.04 59.64 -6.73
CA ARG A 350 -5.29 59.11 -7.29
C ARG A 350 -5.23 57.60 -7.35
N LEU A 351 -6.33 56.97 -7.02
CA LEU A 351 -6.49 55.52 -7.16
C LEU A 351 -6.59 55.15 -8.63
N GLN A 352 -5.93 54.08 -9.00
CA GLN A 352 -5.98 53.47 -10.31
C GLN A 352 -6.36 52.00 -10.17
N GLU A 353 -7.47 51.59 -10.74
CA GLU A 353 -7.91 50.21 -10.73
C GLU A 353 -7.09 49.40 -11.75
N VAL A 354 -6.57 48.27 -11.32
CA VAL A 354 -5.80 47.34 -12.15
C VAL A 354 -6.32 45.94 -11.93
N LYS A 355 -6.65 45.24 -12.99
CA LYS A 355 -7.05 43.83 -12.96
C LYS A 355 -5.84 42.97 -12.72
N VAL A 356 -5.90 42.07 -11.73
CA VAL A 356 -4.83 41.13 -11.39
C VAL A 356 -5.27 39.71 -11.64
N GLU A 357 -4.32 38.82 -11.86
CA GLU A 357 -4.60 37.41 -12.01
C GLU A 357 -4.43 36.71 -10.64
N VAL A 358 -5.52 36.15 -10.11
CA VAL A 358 -5.51 35.44 -8.85
C VAL A 358 -5.07 34.00 -9.09
N LEU A 359 -3.86 33.67 -8.62
CA LEU A 359 -3.31 32.31 -8.72
C LEU A 359 -3.82 31.40 -7.60
N ARG A 360 -3.84 31.92 -6.34
CA ARG A 360 -4.25 31.16 -5.16
C ARG A 360 -4.97 32.03 -4.15
N ARG A 361 -5.97 31.44 -3.46
CA ARG A 361 -6.61 32.03 -2.29
C ARG A 361 -6.29 31.18 -1.06
N GLN A 362 -5.75 31.79 -0.03
CA GLN A 362 -5.33 31.13 1.22
C GLN A 362 -5.82 31.91 2.42
N ALA A 363 -6.87 31.43 3.09
CA ALA A 363 -7.50 32.09 4.24
C ALA A 363 -7.68 33.62 3.97
N ASN A 364 -6.88 34.46 4.63
CA ASN A 364 -6.97 35.93 4.55
C ASN A 364 -6.02 36.55 3.50
N LYS A 365 -5.31 35.72 2.72
CA LYS A 365 -4.31 36.17 1.74
C LYS A 365 -4.63 35.64 0.35
N VAL A 366 -4.22 36.40 -0.65
CA VAL A 366 -4.35 36.04 -2.06
C VAL A 366 -2.99 36.17 -2.72
N ILE A 367 -2.62 35.15 -3.47
CA ILE A 367 -1.40 35.18 -4.30
C ILE A 367 -1.81 35.60 -5.70
N VAL A 368 -1.23 36.69 -6.18
CA VAL A 368 -1.56 37.29 -7.44
C VAL A 368 -0.33 37.41 -8.35
N SER A 369 -0.57 37.29 -9.64
CA SER A 369 0.40 37.60 -10.71
C SER A 369 -0.09 38.74 -11.56
N ALA A 370 0.71 39.11 -12.58
CA ALA A 370 0.43 40.21 -13.49
C ALA A 370 0.24 41.58 -12.79
N VAL A 371 1.03 41.80 -11.70
CA VAL A 371 0.97 43.05 -10.93
C VAL A 371 2.17 43.95 -11.23
N PRO A 372 2.03 45.29 -11.25
CA PRO A 372 3.14 46.20 -11.40
C PRO A 372 3.93 46.32 -10.09
N PHE A 373 4.97 45.52 -9.94
CA PHE A 373 5.84 45.53 -8.74
C PHE A 373 6.46 46.91 -8.50
N GLY A 374 6.71 47.26 -7.26
CA GLY A 374 7.25 48.52 -6.82
C GLY A 374 6.23 49.64 -6.63
N ARG A 375 4.97 49.43 -7.06
CA ARG A 375 3.87 50.38 -6.83
C ARG A 375 3.19 50.12 -5.49
N GLU A 376 2.60 51.19 -4.92
CA GLU A 376 1.79 51.11 -3.71
C GLU A 376 0.38 50.69 -4.05
N TYR A 377 -0.21 49.78 -3.25
CA TYR A 377 -1.59 49.31 -3.36
C TYR A 377 -2.35 49.49 -2.04
N VAL A 378 -3.64 49.60 -2.13
CA VAL A 378 -4.55 49.74 -0.98
C VAL A 378 -4.73 48.37 -0.33
N ILE A 379 -4.39 48.23 0.96
CA ILE A 379 -4.44 46.97 1.75
C ILE A 379 -5.89 46.55 2.01
N ASP A 380 -6.74 47.54 2.33
CA ASP A 380 -8.14 47.33 2.62
C ASP A 380 -9.01 48.21 1.73
N ARG A 381 -9.82 47.57 0.89
CA ARG A 381 -10.69 48.26 -0.07
C ARG A 381 -12.11 48.33 0.44
N PRO A 382 -12.47 49.37 1.22
CA PRO A 382 -13.89 49.61 1.59
C PRO A 382 -14.71 49.98 0.39
N PRO A 383 -16.02 49.77 0.37
CA PRO A 383 -16.92 49.97 -0.78
C PRO A 383 -16.97 51.39 -1.34
N TYR A 384 -16.50 52.38 -0.60
CA TYR A 384 -16.48 53.78 -1.03
C TYR A 384 -15.17 54.19 -1.75
N LEU A 385 -14.18 53.32 -1.78
CA LEU A 385 -12.92 53.58 -2.55
C LEU A 385 -13.07 53.01 -3.96
N ASP A 386 -12.95 53.85 -4.96
CA ASP A 386 -13.11 53.49 -6.34
C ASP A 386 -12.05 54.19 -7.23
N ASP A 387 -11.99 53.78 -8.47
CA ASP A 387 -11.06 54.34 -9.48
C ASP A 387 -11.15 55.86 -9.58
N GLY A 388 -10.00 56.54 -9.78
CA GLY A 388 -9.90 57.96 -9.93
C GLY A 388 -10.05 58.80 -8.66
N LEU A 389 -10.47 58.26 -7.54
CA LEU A 389 -10.60 59.00 -6.27
C LEU A 389 -9.22 59.39 -5.71
N ARG A 390 -9.17 60.59 -5.13
CA ARG A 390 -7.95 61.07 -4.47
C ARG A 390 -7.90 60.65 -3.02
N VAL A 391 -6.80 60.02 -2.61
CA VAL A 391 -6.61 59.50 -1.25
C VAL A 391 -5.43 60.15 -0.55
N LYS A 392 -5.40 60.00 0.77
CA LYS A 392 -4.24 60.31 1.60
C LYS A 392 -3.65 58.94 1.98
N PRO A 393 -2.56 58.49 1.37
CA PRO A 393 -1.95 57.21 1.71
C PRO A 393 -1.36 57.24 3.13
N ILE A 394 -1.62 56.21 3.91
CA ILE A 394 -0.94 55.95 5.19
C ILE A 394 -0.05 54.73 4.98
N ARG A 395 1.24 54.91 5.13
CA ARG A 395 2.23 53.85 5.06
C ARG A 395 2.47 53.22 6.45
N SER A 396 2.84 51.95 6.48
CA SER A 396 3.07 51.24 7.73
C SER A 396 4.18 51.90 8.63
N GLY A 397 5.12 52.64 8.05
CA GLY A 397 6.09 53.42 8.77
C GLY A 397 5.55 54.68 9.48
N ASP A 398 4.44 55.26 8.98
CA ASP A 398 3.82 56.46 9.56
C ASP A 398 3.04 56.16 10.85
N LEU A 399 2.76 54.88 11.15
CA LEU A 399 2.06 54.43 12.33
C LEU A 399 2.96 54.32 13.57
N GLU A 400 4.25 54.06 13.39
CA GLU A 400 5.24 54.03 14.49
C GLU A 400 5.59 55.41 15.04
N GLU A 401 5.57 56.44 14.18
CA GLU A 401 5.82 57.81 14.61
C GLU A 401 4.69 58.43 15.42
N THR A 402 3.41 58.01 15.14
CA THR A 402 2.22 58.57 15.82
C THR A 402 2.04 57.97 17.21
N SER A 403 2.52 56.74 17.45
CA SER A 403 2.43 56.10 18.77
C SER A 403 3.52 56.59 19.75
N SER A 404 4.63 57.15 19.26
CA SER A 404 5.70 57.70 20.08
C SER A 404 5.45 59.19 20.50
N GLN A 405 4.51 59.87 19.86
CA GLN A 405 4.13 61.26 20.22
C GLN A 405 2.97 61.40 21.21
N SER A 406 2.30 60.29 21.57
CA SER A 406 1.17 60.28 22.53
C SER A 406 1.60 59.88 23.97
N ILE A 407 2.90 59.73 24.26
CA ILE A 407 3.42 59.44 25.57
C ILE A 407 4.47 60.54 25.92
N ASN A 408 4.03 61.79 25.92
CA ASN A 408 4.71 62.89 26.62
C ASN A 408 3.69 63.85 27.22
#